data_0f0c22b0129e9fe88aa6a87d49e15492
#
_entry.id   0f0c22b0129e9fe88aa6a87d49e15492
#
_cell.length_a   1.000
_cell.length_b   1.000
_cell.length_c   1.000
_cell.angle_alpha   90.00
_cell.angle_beta   90.00
_cell.angle_gamma   90.00
#
_symmetry.space_group_name_H-M   'P 1'
#
loop_
_entity.id
_entity.type
_entity.pdbx_description
1 polymer ?
#
loop_
_entity_poly.entity_id
_entity_poly.type
_entity_poly.pdbx_seq_one_letter_code
_entity_poly.pdbx_strand_id
1 'polypeptide(L)'
;MADKHGVLVVDFGAQYAQLIARRVREANVFSEIVPSSITAAEVSAKNPEAIILSGGPSSVYADHAPKVDPAIFALNIPVFGICYGFQTMAAALAGVVAQTGKSEFGRTPLEVKPGSKMFAGLPATQSVWMSHGDAVSEVPCGFSVTASTSDTPIAAFEDASGKLAGVQFHPEVLHSEHGQAILKNWLINIAGCKPTWTTQNIAEDEVAKAKEAIGDKRVICGLSGGVDSAVAAAIVQRAVGKQLTCVFVDHGLLRSGESEQVQRDFVASTGVELVVVDAVEQFLNALAGVTDPEEKRKIIGREFIRSFEKAARDIAAGGDVEFLVQGTLYPDVVESGGGTGTANIKSHHNVGGLPDDLKFKLVEPLRTLFKDEVRQVGLELGLPAEIVWRQPFPGPGLGIRIIGEVTAERLEILRHADLIARTELKAAGLDRDIWQCPVVLLADVRSVGVQGDGRTYGHPIVLRPVSSEDAMTADWSRVPYEVLEKISTRITNEVREVNRVVLDVTSKPPGTIEWE
;
A
#
# COMPACT_ATOMS: atom_id res chain seq x y z
N MET A 1 -7.20 33.32 -5.70
CA MET A 1 -6.06 32.83 -4.90
C MET A 1 -5.89 31.41 -5.34
N ALA A 2 -4.69 31.00 -5.76
CA ALA A 2 -4.46 29.58 -6.05
C ALA A 2 -4.76 28.78 -4.77
N ASP A 3 -5.56 27.72 -4.89
CA ASP A 3 -5.87 26.87 -3.76
C ASP A 3 -4.58 26.28 -3.21
N LYS A 4 -4.42 26.31 -1.89
CA LYS A 4 -3.29 25.66 -1.22
C LYS A 4 -3.48 24.15 -1.31
N HIS A 5 -2.39 23.42 -1.56
CA HIS A 5 -2.41 21.99 -1.81
C HIS A 5 -1.79 21.21 -0.65
N GLY A 6 -2.51 21.07 0.46
CA GLY A 6 -2.15 20.15 1.54
C GLY A 6 -0.75 20.32 2.13
N VAL A 7 -0.12 19.23 2.50
CA VAL A 7 1.18 19.17 3.22
C VAL A 7 2.25 18.51 2.36
N LEU A 8 3.42 19.13 2.26
CA LEU A 8 4.61 18.47 1.69
C LEU A 8 5.36 17.73 2.80
N VAL A 9 5.60 16.45 2.58
CA VAL A 9 6.46 15.62 3.44
C VAL A 9 7.81 15.50 2.76
N VAL A 10 8.83 16.16 3.30
CA VAL A 10 10.20 16.12 2.78
C VAL A 10 10.86 14.83 3.27
N ASP A 11 11.25 13.97 2.33
CA ASP A 11 11.85 12.67 2.61
C ASP A 11 13.38 12.75 2.71
N PHE A 12 13.93 12.45 3.87
CA PHE A 12 15.36 12.34 4.12
C PHE A 12 15.91 10.91 3.97
N GLY A 13 15.14 9.99 3.40
CA GLY A 13 15.57 8.61 3.11
C GLY A 13 15.33 7.63 4.25
N ALA A 14 14.46 7.94 5.22
CA ALA A 14 14.01 7.00 6.22
C ALA A 14 12.73 6.27 5.78
N GLN A 15 12.52 5.06 6.29
CA GLN A 15 11.35 4.23 5.96
C GLN A 15 9.99 4.86 6.31
N TYR A 16 9.98 5.97 7.07
CA TYR A 16 8.77 6.53 7.69
C TYR A 16 8.12 7.69 6.93
N ALA A 17 8.71 8.19 5.84
CA ALA A 17 8.10 9.30 5.07
C ALA A 17 6.70 8.96 4.56
N GLN A 18 6.50 7.72 4.08
CA GLN A 18 5.18 7.23 3.66
C GLN A 18 4.21 7.14 4.83
N LEU A 19 4.68 6.69 6.00
CA LEU A 19 3.87 6.61 7.22
C LEU A 19 3.45 8.00 7.70
N ILE A 20 4.37 8.98 7.69
CA ILE A 20 4.06 10.39 8.01
C ILE A 20 2.98 10.93 7.06
N ALA A 21 3.16 10.74 5.75
CA ALA A 21 2.17 11.17 4.75
C ALA A 21 0.78 10.57 5.02
N ARG A 22 0.74 9.29 5.38
CA ARG A 22 -0.48 8.58 5.74
C ARG A 22 -1.12 9.14 7.01
N ARG A 23 -0.34 9.45 8.06
CA ARG A 23 -0.84 10.08 9.30
C ARG A 23 -1.44 11.47 9.05
N VAL A 24 -0.87 12.24 8.13
CA VAL A 24 -1.44 13.52 7.69
C VAL A 24 -2.82 13.30 7.04
N ARG A 25 -2.95 12.29 6.18
CA ARG A 25 -4.23 11.96 5.53
C ARG A 25 -5.27 11.41 6.49
N GLU A 26 -4.88 10.69 7.52
CA GLU A 26 -5.77 10.29 8.63
C GLU A 26 -6.32 11.49 9.42
N ALA A 27 -5.65 12.65 9.35
CA ALA A 27 -6.18 13.92 9.84
C ALA A 27 -7.07 14.64 8.80
N ASN A 28 -7.43 13.97 7.71
CA ASN A 28 -8.19 14.49 6.57
C ASN A 28 -7.49 15.64 5.81
N VAL A 29 -6.17 15.68 5.82
CA VAL A 29 -5.36 16.66 5.08
C VAL A 29 -4.59 15.94 3.98
N PHE A 30 -4.63 16.46 2.75
CA PHE A 30 -3.83 15.90 1.66
C PHE A 30 -2.32 16.00 1.97
N SER A 31 -1.55 15.02 1.54
CA SER A 31 -0.10 15.00 1.66
C SER A 31 0.59 14.49 0.40
N GLU A 32 1.73 15.08 0.09
CA GLU A 32 2.62 14.67 -1.00
C GLU A 32 4.04 14.51 -0.47
N ILE A 33 4.70 13.40 -0.83
CA ILE A 33 6.11 13.16 -0.50
C ILE A 33 6.99 13.80 -1.57
N VAL A 34 8.00 14.55 -1.13
CA VAL A 34 8.97 15.23 -1.99
C VAL A 34 10.39 14.91 -1.54
N PRO A 35 11.39 14.90 -2.45
CA PRO A 35 12.76 14.62 -2.08
C PRO A 35 13.37 15.73 -1.21
N SER A 36 14.38 15.39 -0.39
CA SER A 36 15.11 16.36 0.44
C SER A 36 15.81 17.47 -0.36
N SER A 37 16.06 17.23 -1.65
CA SER A 37 16.65 18.19 -2.58
C SER A 37 15.68 19.27 -3.07
N ILE A 38 14.39 19.24 -2.66
CA ILE A 38 13.41 20.25 -3.07
C ILE A 38 13.86 21.64 -2.65
N THR A 39 13.78 22.59 -3.58
CA THR A 39 14.17 23.98 -3.35
C THR A 39 13.00 24.81 -2.81
N ALA A 40 13.31 25.93 -2.16
CA ALA A 40 12.29 26.88 -1.70
C ALA A 40 11.42 27.42 -2.85
N ALA A 41 11.99 27.54 -4.06
CA ALA A 41 11.23 27.95 -5.25
C ALA A 41 10.21 26.90 -5.67
N GLU A 42 10.58 25.63 -5.67
CA GLU A 42 9.68 24.51 -5.97
C GLU A 42 8.59 24.36 -4.89
N VAL A 43 8.94 24.53 -3.62
CA VAL A 43 7.97 24.56 -2.52
C VAL A 43 6.96 25.70 -2.73
N SER A 44 7.44 26.91 -3.07
CA SER A 44 6.57 28.06 -3.35
C SER A 44 5.64 27.81 -4.53
N ALA A 45 6.14 27.16 -5.59
CA ALA A 45 5.34 26.81 -6.76
C ALA A 45 4.22 25.80 -6.44
N LYS A 46 4.49 24.86 -5.50
CA LYS A 46 3.49 23.88 -5.01
C LYS A 46 2.47 24.50 -4.04
N ASN A 47 2.77 25.66 -3.46
CA ASN A 47 1.89 26.43 -2.55
C ASN A 47 1.26 25.57 -1.44
N PRO A 48 2.04 24.83 -0.61
CA PRO A 48 1.48 23.95 0.41
C PRO A 48 0.90 24.74 1.59
N GLU A 49 0.00 24.10 2.34
CA GLU A 49 -0.51 24.62 3.62
C GLU A 49 0.53 24.51 4.73
N ALA A 50 1.35 23.43 4.70
CA ALA A 50 2.41 23.17 5.67
C ALA A 50 3.48 22.22 5.09
N ILE A 51 4.60 22.09 5.80
CA ILE A 51 5.70 21.21 5.47
C ILE A 51 6.01 20.34 6.68
N ILE A 52 6.24 19.03 6.46
CA ILE A 52 6.78 18.12 7.48
C ILE A 52 8.13 17.61 7.00
N LEU A 53 9.13 17.73 7.84
CA LEU A 53 10.47 17.20 7.64
C LEU A 53 10.56 15.82 8.30
N SER A 54 10.78 14.77 7.52
CA SER A 54 10.78 13.38 8.02
C SER A 54 11.99 13.03 8.88
N GLY A 55 11.99 11.83 9.45
CA GLY A 55 13.20 11.20 9.97
C GLY A 55 14.23 10.91 8.87
N GLY A 56 15.46 10.58 9.26
CA GLY A 56 16.53 10.22 8.34
C GLY A 56 17.47 9.18 8.96
N PRO A 57 18.20 8.41 8.14
CA PRO A 57 19.05 7.32 8.60
C PRO A 57 20.42 7.79 9.13
N SER A 58 20.75 9.07 8.95
CA SER A 58 22.11 9.61 9.16
C SER A 58 22.16 10.61 10.31
N SER A 59 23.36 10.85 10.84
CA SER A 59 23.64 12.05 11.64
C SER A 59 23.63 13.29 10.74
N VAL A 60 23.14 14.43 11.25
CA VAL A 60 23.18 15.72 10.51
C VAL A 60 24.60 16.18 10.18
N TYR A 61 25.59 15.60 10.82
CA TYR A 61 27.04 15.86 10.62
C TYR A 61 27.73 14.90 9.65
N ALA A 62 27.04 13.90 9.14
CA ALA A 62 27.64 12.99 8.16
C ALA A 62 27.94 13.71 6.84
N ASP A 63 29.06 13.40 6.19
CA ASP A 63 29.53 14.07 4.96
C ASP A 63 28.49 14.07 3.83
N HIS A 64 27.64 13.04 3.77
CA HIS A 64 26.57 12.89 2.77
C HIS A 64 25.18 13.02 3.37
N ALA A 65 25.04 13.64 4.55
CA ALA A 65 23.76 13.84 5.21
C ALA A 65 22.81 14.65 4.29
N PRO A 66 21.59 14.18 4.04
CA PRO A 66 20.63 14.94 3.25
C PRO A 66 20.29 16.27 3.94
N LYS A 67 20.27 17.36 3.19
CA LYS A 67 20.02 18.70 3.71
C LYS A 67 18.75 19.27 3.10
N VAL A 68 18.04 20.07 3.87
CA VAL A 68 16.94 20.89 3.38
C VAL A 68 17.49 22.24 2.92
N ASP A 69 16.88 22.84 1.90
CA ASP A 69 17.15 24.23 1.52
C ASP A 69 16.75 25.17 2.70
N PRO A 70 17.69 25.88 3.34
CA PRO A 70 17.38 26.76 4.49
C PRO A 70 16.38 27.88 4.16
N ALA A 71 16.29 28.27 2.89
CA ALA A 71 15.35 29.29 2.43
C ALA A 71 13.88 28.87 2.62
N ILE A 72 13.61 27.58 2.79
CA ILE A 72 12.26 27.07 3.08
C ILE A 72 11.71 27.67 4.39
N PHE A 73 12.54 27.85 5.41
CA PHE A 73 12.12 28.43 6.69
C PHE A 73 11.75 29.93 6.61
N ALA A 74 12.17 30.60 5.53
CA ALA A 74 11.83 32.00 5.26
C ALA A 74 10.51 32.18 4.47
N LEU A 75 9.88 31.08 3.99
CA LEU A 75 8.67 31.15 3.17
C LEU A 75 7.40 31.49 3.97
N ASN A 76 7.49 31.64 5.27
CA ASN A 76 6.33 31.84 6.16
C ASN A 76 5.25 30.73 6.05
N ILE A 77 5.69 29.53 5.66
CA ILE A 77 4.88 28.31 5.63
C ILE A 77 5.16 27.56 6.94
N PRO A 78 4.15 27.03 7.65
CA PRO A 78 4.38 26.20 8.85
C PRO A 78 5.25 24.99 8.54
N VAL A 79 6.25 24.70 9.41
CA VAL A 79 7.17 23.56 9.27
C VAL A 79 7.22 22.75 10.57
N PHE A 80 7.06 21.44 10.45
CA PHE A 80 7.17 20.48 11.55
C PHE A 80 8.32 19.50 11.30
N GLY A 81 9.26 19.42 12.24
CA GLY A 81 10.39 18.49 12.14
C GLY A 81 10.20 17.23 12.98
N ILE A 82 10.49 16.06 12.44
CA ILE A 82 10.44 14.76 13.13
C ILE A 82 11.85 14.16 13.13
N CYS A 83 12.37 13.84 14.32
CA CYS A 83 13.66 13.16 14.53
C CYS A 83 14.80 13.86 13.77
N TYR A 84 15.28 13.30 12.65
CA TYR A 84 16.29 13.94 11.82
C TYR A 84 15.84 15.31 11.28
N GLY A 85 14.57 15.43 10.85
CA GLY A 85 13.99 16.70 10.38
C GLY A 85 13.94 17.76 11.48
N PHE A 86 13.72 17.36 12.73
CA PHE A 86 13.80 18.22 13.92
C PHE A 86 15.22 18.73 14.14
N GLN A 87 16.22 17.85 14.05
CA GLN A 87 17.64 18.22 14.17
C GLN A 87 18.08 19.12 13.02
N THR A 88 17.68 18.79 11.78
CA THR A 88 17.98 19.59 10.58
C THR A 88 17.38 21.01 10.69
N MET A 89 16.15 21.13 11.20
CA MET A 89 15.52 22.44 11.46
C MET A 89 16.31 23.22 12.52
N ALA A 90 16.69 22.58 13.64
CA ALA A 90 17.49 23.22 14.67
C ALA A 90 18.81 23.77 14.12
N ALA A 91 19.54 22.95 13.37
CA ALA A 91 20.82 23.35 12.76
C ALA A 91 20.65 24.48 11.73
N ALA A 92 19.63 24.42 10.87
CA ALA A 92 19.34 25.45 9.88
C ALA A 92 18.96 26.81 10.46
N LEU A 93 18.38 26.82 11.67
CA LEU A 93 17.94 28.01 12.39
C LEU A 93 18.93 28.46 13.47
N ALA A 94 20.20 28.00 13.38
CA ALA A 94 21.30 28.34 14.29
C ALA A 94 21.13 27.81 15.75
N GLY A 95 20.39 26.74 15.94
CA GLY A 95 20.46 25.89 17.12
C GLY A 95 21.65 24.94 17.05
N VAL A 96 21.88 24.16 18.11
CA VAL A 96 23.01 23.23 18.20
C VAL A 96 22.48 21.79 18.29
N VAL A 97 22.97 20.92 17.44
CA VAL A 97 22.81 19.46 17.55
C VAL A 97 24.13 18.88 18.03
N ALA A 98 24.11 17.90 18.90
CA ALA A 98 25.34 17.32 19.47
C ALA A 98 25.21 15.80 19.63
N GLN A 99 26.35 15.14 19.59
CA GLN A 99 26.50 13.76 20.06
C GLN A 99 26.59 13.78 21.58
N THR A 100 25.49 13.55 22.26
CA THR A 100 25.41 13.63 23.73
C THR A 100 26.05 12.43 24.44
N GLY A 101 26.46 11.40 23.68
CA GLY A 101 26.96 10.13 24.21
C GLY A 101 25.85 9.26 24.81
N LYS A 102 24.61 9.71 24.74
CA LYS A 102 23.41 8.99 25.14
C LYS A 102 22.52 8.81 23.92
N SER A 103 22.07 7.59 23.71
CA SER A 103 21.14 7.23 22.63
C SER A 103 19.84 6.74 23.26
N GLU A 104 18.72 7.10 22.66
CA GLU A 104 17.42 6.60 23.09
C GLU A 104 16.79 5.77 21.96
N PHE A 105 16.48 4.51 22.26
CA PHE A 105 15.81 3.58 21.33
C PHE A 105 14.64 2.91 22.03
N GLY A 106 13.48 2.93 21.38
CA GLY A 106 12.29 2.28 21.89
C GLY A 106 11.36 3.20 22.68
N ARG A 107 10.52 2.60 23.53
CA ARG A 107 9.55 3.33 24.34
C ARG A 107 10.23 4.14 25.46
N THR A 108 9.98 5.43 25.47
CA THR A 108 10.57 6.37 26.42
C THR A 108 9.48 7.27 27.02
N PRO A 109 9.47 7.47 28.36
CA PRO A 109 8.57 8.45 28.99
C PRO A 109 8.94 9.87 28.56
N LEU A 110 7.95 10.64 28.11
CA LEU A 110 8.06 12.04 27.73
C LEU A 110 7.36 12.91 28.77
N GLU A 111 8.03 13.96 29.23
CA GLU A 111 7.46 14.98 30.05
C GLU A 111 7.17 16.25 29.26
N VAL A 112 5.90 16.63 29.17
CA VAL A 112 5.42 17.79 28.41
C VAL A 112 5.40 19.01 29.32
N LYS A 113 5.98 20.11 28.85
CA LYS A 113 5.96 21.39 29.59
C LYS A 113 4.63 22.13 29.38
N PRO A 114 4.11 22.80 30.41
CA PRO A 114 2.88 23.58 30.29
C PRO A 114 3.00 24.67 29.20
N GLY A 115 1.89 24.92 28.48
CA GLY A 115 1.81 26.02 27.53
C GLY A 115 2.15 25.65 26.07
N SER A 116 2.60 24.45 25.82
CA SER A 116 2.79 23.98 24.44
C SER A 116 1.48 23.89 23.66
N LYS A 117 1.48 24.38 22.44
CA LYS A 117 0.31 24.36 21.56
C LYS A 117 0.11 22.99 20.92
N MET A 118 1.20 22.32 20.51
CA MET A 118 1.11 21.01 19.87
C MET A 118 0.65 19.91 20.83
N PHE A 119 0.92 20.05 22.14
CA PHE A 119 0.49 19.09 23.17
C PHE A 119 -0.82 19.52 23.87
N ALA A 120 -1.53 20.51 23.36
CA ALA A 120 -2.76 21.00 24.00
C ALA A 120 -3.80 19.89 24.17
N GLY A 121 -4.32 19.74 25.39
CA GLY A 121 -5.32 18.74 25.74
C GLY A 121 -4.78 17.30 25.89
N LEU A 122 -3.47 17.11 25.82
CA LEU A 122 -2.82 15.80 25.99
C LEU A 122 -2.23 15.66 27.42
N PRO A 123 -1.99 14.41 27.89
CA PRO A 123 -1.37 14.18 29.19
C PRO A 123 0.01 14.83 29.31
N ALA A 124 0.34 15.31 30.49
CA ALA A 124 1.66 15.90 30.79
C ALA A 124 2.79 14.84 30.72
N THR A 125 2.47 13.58 31.00
CA THR A 125 3.40 12.46 30.84
C THR A 125 2.78 11.45 29.88
N GLN A 126 3.56 11.01 28.88
CA GLN A 126 3.11 10.05 27.89
C GLN A 126 4.27 9.22 27.37
N SER A 127 4.00 8.07 26.79
CA SER A 127 5.03 7.18 26.21
C SER A 127 5.21 7.48 24.73
N VAL A 128 6.45 7.70 24.29
CA VAL A 128 6.80 7.97 22.89
C VAL A 128 7.86 7.00 22.39
N TRP A 129 7.98 6.89 21.07
CA TRP A 129 9.00 6.06 20.44
C TRP A 129 10.21 6.90 20.04
N MET A 130 11.34 6.66 20.68
CA MET A 130 12.63 7.27 20.34
C MET A 130 13.46 6.36 19.45
N SER A 131 14.24 6.97 18.55
CA SER A 131 15.22 6.28 17.69
C SER A 131 16.29 7.27 17.23
N HIS A 132 17.20 7.66 18.14
CA HIS A 132 18.26 8.63 17.79
C HIS A 132 19.54 8.43 18.62
N GLY A 133 20.68 8.84 18.03
CA GLY A 133 21.97 8.94 18.71
C GLY A 133 22.42 10.39 18.91
N ASP A 134 22.05 11.29 18.00
CA ASP A 134 22.28 12.72 18.13
C ASP A 134 21.03 13.40 18.73
N ALA A 135 21.21 14.51 19.43
CA ALA A 135 20.12 15.28 20.01
C ALA A 135 20.36 16.80 19.88
N VAL A 136 19.29 17.56 19.85
CA VAL A 136 19.36 19.02 19.97
C VAL A 136 19.82 19.37 21.38
N SER A 137 20.94 20.10 21.50
CA SER A 137 21.51 20.56 22.77
C SER A 137 21.19 22.02 23.08
N GLU A 138 20.95 22.84 22.03
CA GLU A 138 20.53 24.23 22.15
C GLU A 138 19.43 24.56 21.15
N VAL A 139 18.32 25.12 21.61
CA VAL A 139 17.22 25.54 20.72
C VAL A 139 17.61 26.79 19.95
N PRO A 140 17.07 26.99 18.74
CA PRO A 140 17.24 28.25 18.02
C PRO A 140 16.71 29.47 18.82
N CYS A 141 17.26 30.65 18.55
CA CYS A 141 16.81 31.88 19.20
C CYS A 141 15.31 32.12 18.94
N GLY A 142 14.55 32.42 20.01
CA GLY A 142 13.10 32.64 19.93
C GLY A 142 12.26 31.36 20.03
N PHE A 143 12.88 30.20 20.23
CA PHE A 143 12.17 28.94 20.46
C PHE A 143 12.14 28.56 21.94
N SER A 144 11.11 27.82 22.31
CA SER A 144 10.91 27.30 23.66
C SER A 144 10.90 25.76 23.64
N VAL A 145 11.57 25.16 24.65
CA VAL A 145 11.52 23.72 24.87
C VAL A 145 10.15 23.33 25.40
N THR A 146 9.44 22.44 24.76
CA THR A 146 8.06 22.05 25.08
C THR A 146 7.92 20.64 25.63
N ALA A 147 8.93 19.79 25.46
CA ALA A 147 8.99 18.48 26.10
C ALA A 147 10.43 18.01 26.31
N SER A 148 10.62 17.08 27.26
CA SER A 148 11.91 16.47 27.59
C SER A 148 11.73 15.01 27.99
N THR A 149 12.83 14.23 27.94
CA THR A 149 12.96 12.93 28.59
C THR A 149 14.05 12.98 29.64
N SER A 150 14.33 11.87 30.33
CA SER A 150 15.43 11.77 31.29
C SER A 150 16.80 12.00 30.66
N ASP A 151 16.99 11.60 29.39
CA ASP A 151 18.27 11.64 28.68
C ASP A 151 18.33 12.68 27.56
N THR A 152 17.16 13.16 27.08
CA THR A 152 17.03 14.20 26.07
C THR A 152 16.30 15.42 26.61
N PRO A 153 17.04 16.43 27.11
CA PRO A 153 16.45 17.64 27.70
C PRO A 153 15.62 18.49 26.73
N ILE A 154 15.87 18.33 25.42
CA ILE A 154 15.14 19.00 24.34
C ILE A 154 14.55 17.92 23.42
N ALA A 155 13.45 17.30 23.87
CA ALA A 155 12.72 16.31 23.09
C ALA A 155 11.67 16.92 22.15
N ALA A 156 11.31 18.18 22.38
CA ALA A 156 10.46 18.98 21.50
C ALA A 156 10.70 20.48 21.72
N PHE A 157 10.52 21.26 20.65
CA PHE A 157 10.51 22.71 20.72
C PHE A 157 9.46 23.32 19.77
N GLU A 158 9.07 24.56 20.05
CA GLU A 158 8.23 25.37 19.15
C GLU A 158 8.62 26.86 19.24
N ASP A 159 8.41 27.61 18.13
CA ASP A 159 8.50 29.06 18.13
C ASP A 159 7.29 29.69 18.84
N ALA A 160 7.29 31.00 19.07
CA ALA A 160 6.20 31.70 19.75
C ALA A 160 4.83 31.52 19.05
N SER A 161 4.80 31.32 17.74
CA SER A 161 3.58 31.05 16.97
C SER A 161 3.16 29.58 17.03
N GLY A 162 4.10 28.65 17.24
CA GLY A 162 3.97 27.22 17.10
C GLY A 162 4.07 26.72 15.65
N LYS A 163 4.23 27.64 14.68
CA LYS A 163 4.28 27.28 13.25
C LYS A 163 5.58 26.56 12.87
N LEU A 164 6.69 26.96 13.50
CA LEU A 164 7.95 26.24 13.42
C LEU A 164 8.06 25.40 14.69
N ALA A 165 7.88 24.12 14.58
CA ALA A 165 7.85 23.19 15.70
C ALA A 165 8.44 21.84 15.31
N GLY A 166 8.80 21.03 16.30
CA GLY A 166 9.25 19.68 16.02
C GLY A 166 9.49 18.86 17.27
N VAL A 167 9.71 17.57 17.04
CA VAL A 167 9.88 16.53 18.05
C VAL A 167 11.05 15.61 17.70
N GLN A 168 11.78 15.16 18.71
CA GLN A 168 12.87 14.20 18.55
C GLN A 168 12.36 12.76 18.34
N PHE A 169 11.20 12.46 18.90
CA PHE A 169 10.55 11.15 18.78
C PHE A 169 9.74 11.02 17.49
N HIS A 170 9.20 9.81 17.24
CA HIS A 170 8.41 9.46 16.09
C HIS A 170 6.90 9.44 16.42
N PRO A 171 6.16 10.55 16.20
CA PRO A 171 4.72 10.60 16.47
C PRO A 171 3.91 9.78 15.46
N GLU A 172 4.47 9.45 14.30
CA GLU A 172 3.82 8.71 13.24
C GLU A 172 3.66 7.22 13.54
N VAL A 173 4.49 6.64 14.44
CA VAL A 173 4.43 5.22 14.76
C VAL A 173 3.41 4.92 15.86
N LEU A 174 2.79 3.73 15.80
CA LEU A 174 1.77 3.29 16.77
C LEU A 174 2.27 3.19 18.22
N HIS A 175 3.59 3.11 18.41
CA HIS A 175 4.20 3.01 19.74
C HIS A 175 4.25 4.35 20.49
N SER A 176 3.99 5.48 19.81
CA SER A 176 3.80 6.80 20.41
C SER A 176 2.32 6.98 20.76
N GLU A 177 1.98 6.93 22.07
CA GLU A 177 0.59 6.83 22.55
C GLU A 177 -0.36 7.91 22.01
N HIS A 178 0.11 9.14 21.88
CA HIS A 178 -0.69 10.28 21.42
C HIS A 178 -0.15 10.89 20.12
N GLY A 179 0.67 10.16 19.37
CA GLY A 179 1.36 10.68 18.19
C GLY A 179 0.42 11.29 17.15
N GLN A 180 -0.67 10.61 16.83
CA GLN A 180 -1.67 11.11 15.88
C GLN A 180 -2.37 12.38 16.40
N ALA A 181 -2.61 12.49 17.70
CA ALA A 181 -3.23 13.68 18.30
C ALA A 181 -2.28 14.89 18.26
N ILE A 182 -0.98 14.68 18.48
CA ILE A 182 0.07 15.72 18.35
C ILE A 182 0.10 16.25 16.91
N LEU A 183 0.18 15.35 15.91
CA LEU A 183 0.18 15.72 14.49
C LEU A 183 -1.10 16.47 14.11
N LYS A 184 -2.26 15.99 14.54
CA LYS A 184 -3.56 16.63 14.26
C LYS A 184 -3.65 18.02 14.91
N ASN A 185 -3.19 18.17 16.17
CA ASN A 185 -3.15 19.47 16.85
C ASN A 185 -2.30 20.47 16.04
N TRP A 186 -1.12 20.04 15.61
CA TRP A 186 -0.25 20.92 14.86
C TRP A 186 -0.84 21.24 13.48
N LEU A 187 -1.28 20.25 12.72
CA LEU A 187 -1.84 20.44 11.37
C LEU A 187 -3.05 21.37 11.36
N ILE A 188 -4.04 21.08 12.23
CA ILE A 188 -5.34 21.76 12.18
C ILE A 188 -5.33 23.04 13.00
N ASN A 189 -4.87 23.00 14.26
CA ASN A 189 -5.03 24.10 15.20
C ASN A 189 -3.91 25.15 15.09
N ILE A 190 -2.72 24.77 14.59
CA ILE A 190 -1.54 25.64 14.52
C ILE A 190 -1.21 26.01 13.07
N ALA A 191 -1.01 25.03 12.21
CA ALA A 191 -0.72 25.28 10.79
C ALA A 191 -1.95 25.78 10.00
N GLY A 192 -3.16 25.45 10.47
CA GLY A 192 -4.41 25.88 9.87
C GLY A 192 -4.77 25.13 8.59
N CYS A 193 -4.26 23.89 8.45
CA CYS A 193 -4.59 23.01 7.33
C CYS A 193 -6.08 22.67 7.33
N LYS A 194 -6.67 22.65 6.13
CA LYS A 194 -8.09 22.35 5.96
C LYS A 194 -8.32 20.85 5.83
N PRO A 195 -9.19 20.25 6.67
CA PRO A 195 -9.47 18.80 6.60
C PRO A 195 -10.44 18.47 5.46
N THR A 196 -10.02 18.69 4.22
CA THR A 196 -10.84 18.49 3.01
C THR A 196 -10.59 17.13 2.33
N TRP A 197 -9.56 16.41 2.75
CA TRP A 197 -9.21 15.08 2.23
C TRP A 197 -10.12 14.02 2.84
N THR A 198 -11.39 13.99 2.41
CA THR A 198 -12.41 13.02 2.83
C THR A 198 -12.70 12.06 1.70
N THR A 199 -13.17 10.87 2.01
CA THR A 199 -13.48 9.82 1.02
C THR A 199 -14.43 10.33 -0.08
N GLN A 200 -15.47 11.07 0.30
CA GLN A 200 -16.41 11.65 -0.65
C GLN A 200 -15.71 12.65 -1.59
N ASN A 201 -14.96 13.59 -1.04
CA ASN A 201 -14.26 14.60 -1.85
C ASN A 201 -13.24 13.94 -2.79
N ILE A 202 -12.50 12.94 -2.30
CA ILE A 202 -11.55 12.16 -3.11
C ILE A 202 -12.28 11.51 -4.29
N ALA A 203 -13.39 10.82 -4.03
CA ALA A 203 -14.15 10.15 -5.08
C ALA A 203 -14.68 11.15 -6.13
N GLU A 204 -15.24 12.27 -5.69
CA GLU A 204 -15.77 13.33 -6.57
C GLU A 204 -14.65 13.96 -7.41
N ASP A 205 -13.49 14.28 -6.80
CA ASP A 205 -12.36 14.89 -7.48
C ASP A 205 -11.75 13.96 -8.53
N GLU A 206 -11.55 12.67 -8.21
CA GLU A 206 -10.97 11.71 -9.14
C GLU A 206 -11.93 11.39 -10.30
N VAL A 207 -13.25 11.37 -10.05
CA VAL A 207 -14.26 11.28 -11.12
C VAL A 207 -14.22 12.52 -12.02
N ALA A 208 -14.10 13.72 -11.47
CA ALA A 208 -14.01 14.94 -12.24
C ALA A 208 -12.74 14.99 -13.11
N LYS A 209 -11.58 14.65 -12.55
CA LYS A 209 -10.30 14.57 -13.28
C LYS A 209 -10.35 13.55 -14.41
N ALA A 210 -10.90 12.35 -14.14
CA ALA A 210 -11.04 11.32 -15.15
C ALA A 210 -11.94 11.78 -16.31
N LYS A 211 -13.05 12.46 -16.00
CA LYS A 211 -13.95 13.01 -16.99
C LYS A 211 -13.29 14.09 -17.86
N GLU A 212 -12.53 14.99 -17.24
CA GLU A 212 -11.78 16.04 -17.95
C GLU A 212 -10.71 15.45 -18.86
N ALA A 213 -9.94 14.47 -18.37
CA ALA A 213 -8.86 13.84 -19.11
C ALA A 213 -9.36 13.04 -20.33
N ILE A 214 -10.45 12.31 -20.18
CA ILE A 214 -10.98 11.40 -21.22
C ILE A 214 -11.85 12.17 -22.25
N GLY A 215 -12.63 13.14 -21.78
CA GLY A 215 -13.55 13.89 -22.64
C GLY A 215 -14.61 12.99 -23.29
N ASP A 216 -14.69 13.05 -24.63
CA ASP A 216 -15.63 12.29 -25.47
C ASP A 216 -15.07 10.97 -26.02
N LYS A 217 -13.84 10.61 -25.63
CA LYS A 217 -13.11 9.46 -26.18
C LYS A 217 -13.46 8.15 -25.45
N ARG A 218 -13.24 7.03 -26.16
CA ARG A 218 -13.38 5.71 -25.55
C ARG A 218 -12.14 5.32 -24.76
N VAL A 219 -12.35 4.54 -23.71
CA VAL A 219 -11.33 4.10 -22.77
C VAL A 219 -11.49 2.63 -22.48
N ILE A 220 -10.39 1.90 -22.32
CA ILE A 220 -10.37 0.50 -21.90
C ILE A 220 -9.74 0.36 -20.52
N CYS A 221 -10.16 -0.66 -19.79
CA CYS A 221 -9.61 -1.02 -18.48
C CYS A 221 -9.41 -2.52 -18.38
N GLY A 222 -8.21 -2.95 -18.01
CA GLY A 222 -7.96 -4.35 -17.63
C GLY A 222 -8.42 -4.62 -16.20
N LEU A 223 -9.35 -5.55 -16.02
CA LEU A 223 -9.76 -6.03 -14.70
C LEU A 223 -8.95 -7.26 -14.32
N SER A 224 -8.11 -7.14 -13.29
CA SER A 224 -7.32 -8.25 -12.75
C SER A 224 -8.06 -9.06 -11.69
N GLY A 225 -9.29 -8.68 -11.34
CA GLY A 225 -10.00 -9.21 -10.16
C GLY A 225 -9.55 -8.59 -8.84
N GLY A 226 -8.52 -7.75 -8.82
CA GLY A 226 -8.05 -7.03 -7.65
C GLY A 226 -8.85 -5.77 -7.37
N VAL A 227 -8.82 -5.29 -6.10
CA VAL A 227 -9.53 -4.08 -5.66
C VAL A 227 -9.10 -2.84 -6.44
N ASP A 228 -7.81 -2.71 -6.75
CA ASP A 228 -7.27 -1.50 -7.37
C ASP A 228 -7.84 -1.31 -8.79
N SER A 229 -7.81 -2.36 -9.62
CA SER A 229 -8.43 -2.31 -10.96
C SER A 229 -9.94 -2.11 -10.90
N ALA A 230 -10.62 -2.71 -9.91
CA ALA A 230 -12.06 -2.55 -9.73
C ALA A 230 -12.44 -1.11 -9.35
N VAL A 231 -11.72 -0.49 -8.41
CA VAL A 231 -11.98 0.90 -7.99
C VAL A 231 -11.62 1.89 -9.10
N ALA A 232 -10.49 1.70 -9.79
CA ALA A 232 -10.12 2.52 -10.95
C ALA A 232 -11.20 2.48 -12.04
N ALA A 233 -11.68 1.29 -12.37
CA ALA A 233 -12.77 1.13 -13.34
C ALA A 233 -14.08 1.75 -12.86
N ALA A 234 -14.42 1.67 -11.58
CA ALA A 234 -15.63 2.27 -11.01
C ALA A 234 -15.59 3.82 -11.05
N ILE A 235 -14.42 4.44 -10.76
CA ILE A 235 -14.22 5.89 -10.89
C ILE A 235 -14.45 6.30 -12.36
N VAL A 236 -13.81 5.62 -13.30
CA VAL A 236 -13.92 5.96 -14.72
C VAL A 236 -15.32 5.68 -15.26
N GLN A 237 -15.96 4.58 -14.84
CA GLN A 237 -17.35 4.30 -15.20
C GLN A 237 -18.30 5.43 -14.75
N ARG A 238 -18.10 5.93 -13.52
CA ARG A 238 -18.90 7.07 -13.02
C ARG A 238 -18.61 8.37 -13.78
N ALA A 239 -17.38 8.54 -14.26
CA ALA A 239 -16.95 9.72 -15.01
C ALA A 239 -17.50 9.76 -16.44
N VAL A 240 -17.42 8.66 -17.19
CA VAL A 240 -17.66 8.64 -18.65
C VAL A 240 -18.70 7.59 -19.10
N GLY A 241 -19.21 6.77 -18.17
CA GLY A 241 -20.30 5.83 -18.48
C GLY A 241 -19.94 4.84 -19.59
N LYS A 242 -20.74 4.81 -20.64
CA LYS A 242 -20.61 3.86 -21.76
C LYS A 242 -19.36 4.00 -22.62
N GLN A 243 -18.53 5.02 -22.38
CA GLN A 243 -17.24 5.16 -23.07
C GLN A 243 -16.19 4.16 -22.53
N LEU A 244 -16.40 3.61 -21.32
CA LEU A 244 -15.54 2.60 -20.71
C LEU A 244 -15.95 1.20 -21.14
N THR A 245 -15.00 0.44 -21.67
CA THR A 245 -15.09 -1.02 -21.84
C THR A 245 -14.03 -1.69 -20.96
N CYS A 246 -14.45 -2.58 -20.07
CA CYS A 246 -13.55 -3.39 -19.26
C CYS A 246 -13.22 -4.71 -19.94
N VAL A 247 -11.99 -5.18 -19.81
CA VAL A 247 -11.51 -6.47 -20.28
C VAL A 247 -11.10 -7.32 -19.10
N PHE A 248 -11.71 -8.47 -18.94
CA PHE A 248 -11.35 -9.46 -17.94
C PHE A 248 -10.79 -10.71 -18.63
N VAL A 249 -9.54 -11.07 -18.31
CA VAL A 249 -8.90 -12.27 -18.84
C VAL A 249 -9.06 -13.40 -17.83
N ASP A 250 -9.89 -14.39 -18.17
CA ASP A 250 -9.96 -15.63 -17.41
C ASP A 250 -8.86 -16.57 -17.87
N HIS A 251 -7.79 -16.58 -17.13
CA HIS A 251 -6.60 -17.38 -17.41
C HIS A 251 -6.60 -18.75 -16.69
N GLY A 252 -7.68 -19.10 -16.01
CA GLY A 252 -7.80 -20.38 -15.33
C GLY A 252 -6.95 -20.55 -14.07
N LEU A 253 -6.21 -19.53 -13.63
CA LEU A 253 -5.37 -19.59 -12.42
C LEU A 253 -6.02 -18.83 -11.24
N LEU A 254 -7.30 -18.49 -11.36
CA LEU A 254 -8.06 -17.78 -10.34
C LEU A 254 -8.57 -18.76 -9.25
N ARG A 255 -8.93 -18.19 -8.10
CA ARG A 255 -9.61 -18.92 -7.02
C ARG A 255 -10.99 -19.39 -7.46
N SER A 256 -11.52 -20.39 -6.76
CA SER A 256 -12.88 -20.87 -6.98
C SER A 256 -13.91 -19.75 -6.85
N GLY A 257 -14.78 -19.62 -7.86
CA GLY A 257 -15.88 -18.64 -7.92
C GLY A 257 -15.46 -17.20 -8.21
N GLU A 258 -14.18 -16.93 -8.44
CA GLU A 258 -13.66 -15.56 -8.59
C GLU A 258 -14.00 -14.97 -9.97
N SER A 259 -13.91 -15.78 -11.02
CA SER A 259 -14.29 -15.37 -12.38
C SER A 259 -15.78 -15.02 -12.47
N GLU A 260 -16.65 -15.88 -11.95
CA GLU A 260 -18.09 -15.64 -11.91
C GLU A 260 -18.46 -14.45 -11.04
N GLN A 261 -17.75 -14.25 -9.93
CA GLN A 261 -17.96 -13.11 -9.06
C GLN A 261 -17.65 -11.78 -9.75
N VAL A 262 -16.53 -11.70 -10.47
CA VAL A 262 -16.18 -10.48 -11.23
C VAL A 262 -17.24 -10.20 -12.29
N GLN A 263 -17.64 -11.21 -13.05
CA GLN A 263 -18.61 -11.05 -14.13
C GLN A 263 -20.01 -10.64 -13.59
N ARG A 264 -20.45 -11.20 -12.46
CA ARG A 264 -21.78 -10.95 -11.92
C ARG A 264 -21.80 -9.69 -11.05
N ASP A 265 -20.96 -9.64 -10.02
CA ASP A 265 -21.11 -8.65 -8.94
C ASP A 265 -20.51 -7.29 -9.32
N PHE A 266 -19.40 -7.29 -10.08
CA PHE A 266 -18.80 -6.03 -10.56
C PHE A 266 -19.67 -5.37 -11.63
N VAL A 267 -20.16 -6.14 -12.62
CA VAL A 267 -21.07 -5.62 -13.65
C VAL A 267 -22.39 -5.14 -13.05
N ALA A 268 -22.97 -5.91 -12.11
CA ALA A 268 -24.22 -5.51 -11.44
C ALA A 268 -24.09 -4.20 -10.64
N SER A 269 -22.94 -3.97 -9.99
CA SER A 269 -22.70 -2.77 -9.18
C SER A 269 -22.32 -1.53 -9.99
N THR A 270 -21.65 -1.70 -11.13
CA THR A 270 -21.12 -0.58 -11.91
C THR A 270 -21.86 -0.32 -13.22
N GLY A 271 -22.55 -1.32 -13.77
CA GLY A 271 -23.19 -1.24 -15.10
C GLY A 271 -22.19 -1.14 -16.24
N VAL A 272 -20.92 -1.52 -16.03
CA VAL A 272 -19.86 -1.43 -17.02
C VAL A 272 -20.04 -2.46 -18.15
N GLU A 273 -19.64 -2.11 -19.38
CA GLU A 273 -19.49 -3.07 -20.46
C GLU A 273 -18.25 -3.93 -20.19
N LEU A 274 -18.44 -5.27 -20.09
CA LEU A 274 -17.39 -6.22 -19.76
C LEU A 274 -17.18 -7.20 -20.92
N VAL A 275 -15.96 -7.21 -21.47
CA VAL A 275 -15.48 -8.22 -22.41
C VAL A 275 -14.70 -9.28 -21.64
N VAL A 276 -15.16 -10.52 -21.67
CA VAL A 276 -14.48 -11.66 -21.03
C VAL A 276 -13.69 -12.42 -22.08
N VAL A 277 -12.40 -12.58 -21.83
CA VAL A 277 -11.48 -13.36 -22.67
C VAL A 277 -11.25 -14.70 -21.97
N ASP A 278 -11.77 -15.78 -22.55
CA ASP A 278 -11.42 -17.13 -22.11
C ASP A 278 -10.04 -17.51 -22.66
N ALA A 279 -9.07 -17.62 -21.75
CA ALA A 279 -7.68 -17.95 -22.06
C ALA A 279 -7.18 -19.18 -21.26
N VAL A 280 -8.09 -19.95 -20.65
CA VAL A 280 -7.73 -21.07 -19.77
C VAL A 280 -6.81 -22.08 -20.47
N GLU A 281 -7.19 -22.56 -21.66
CA GLU A 281 -6.37 -23.52 -22.39
C GLU A 281 -5.03 -22.94 -22.85
N GLN A 282 -5.01 -21.65 -23.24
CA GLN A 282 -3.78 -20.95 -23.64
C GLN A 282 -2.75 -20.95 -22.51
N PHE A 283 -3.17 -20.59 -21.30
CA PHE A 283 -2.27 -20.53 -20.15
C PHE A 283 -1.82 -21.90 -19.68
N LEU A 284 -2.72 -22.89 -19.62
CA LEU A 284 -2.36 -24.25 -19.24
C LEU A 284 -1.36 -24.87 -20.23
N ASN A 285 -1.58 -24.67 -21.53
CA ASN A 285 -0.66 -25.18 -22.57
C ASN A 285 0.71 -24.49 -22.47
N ALA A 286 0.75 -23.19 -22.20
CA ALA A 286 2.00 -22.44 -22.06
C ALA A 286 2.80 -22.84 -20.80
N LEU A 287 2.11 -23.32 -19.77
CA LEU A 287 2.71 -23.75 -18.49
C LEU A 287 3.04 -25.24 -18.45
N ALA A 288 2.69 -26.02 -19.48
CA ALA A 288 2.93 -27.45 -19.51
C ALA A 288 4.43 -27.78 -19.36
N GLY A 289 4.77 -28.64 -18.40
CA GLY A 289 6.14 -29.03 -18.10
C GLY A 289 6.98 -27.98 -17.34
N VAL A 290 6.42 -26.80 -17.04
CA VAL A 290 7.15 -25.71 -16.37
C VAL A 290 7.02 -25.85 -14.86
N THR A 291 8.18 -25.94 -14.16
CA THR A 291 8.26 -26.08 -12.71
C THR A 291 9.03 -24.94 -12.04
N ASP A 292 9.87 -24.23 -12.78
CA ASP A 292 10.64 -23.10 -12.26
C ASP A 292 9.73 -21.91 -11.95
N PRO A 293 9.77 -21.34 -10.73
CA PRO A 293 8.88 -20.26 -10.31
C PRO A 293 8.99 -18.99 -11.13
N GLU A 294 10.22 -18.62 -11.50
CA GLU A 294 10.45 -17.38 -12.26
C GLU A 294 9.99 -17.54 -13.71
N GLU A 295 10.17 -18.73 -14.29
CA GLU A 295 9.69 -19.02 -15.63
C GLU A 295 8.16 -19.06 -15.65
N LYS A 296 7.48 -19.63 -14.64
CA LYS A 296 6.02 -19.55 -14.51
C LYS A 296 5.55 -18.09 -14.51
N ARG A 297 6.18 -17.22 -13.71
CA ARG A 297 5.82 -15.79 -13.64
C ARG A 297 5.97 -15.09 -14.98
N LYS A 298 7.08 -15.34 -15.71
CA LYS A 298 7.34 -14.77 -17.04
C LYS A 298 6.32 -15.23 -18.07
N ILE A 299 5.99 -16.52 -18.08
CA ILE A 299 5.00 -17.09 -19.01
C ILE A 299 3.63 -16.49 -18.73
N ILE A 300 3.18 -16.50 -17.47
CA ILE A 300 1.86 -15.98 -17.08
C ILE A 300 1.75 -14.49 -17.45
N GLY A 301 2.77 -13.69 -17.12
CA GLY A 301 2.80 -12.28 -17.48
C GLY A 301 2.73 -12.04 -18.98
N ARG A 302 3.53 -12.77 -19.76
CA ARG A 302 3.53 -12.68 -21.23
C ARG A 302 2.19 -13.07 -21.85
N GLU A 303 1.61 -14.18 -21.43
CA GLU A 303 0.33 -14.63 -21.97
C GLU A 303 -0.83 -13.72 -21.57
N PHE A 304 -0.78 -13.13 -20.36
CA PHE A 304 -1.75 -12.12 -19.94
C PHE A 304 -1.70 -10.89 -20.85
N ILE A 305 -0.51 -10.34 -21.11
CA ILE A 305 -0.31 -9.18 -21.99
C ILE A 305 -0.85 -9.51 -23.38
N ARG A 306 -0.49 -10.66 -23.96
CA ARG A 306 -0.97 -11.09 -25.30
C ARG A 306 -2.48 -11.18 -25.40
N SER A 307 -3.13 -11.78 -24.38
CA SER A 307 -4.59 -11.92 -24.35
C SER A 307 -5.28 -10.57 -24.24
N PHE A 308 -4.74 -9.69 -23.39
CA PHE A 308 -5.24 -8.33 -23.24
C PHE A 308 -5.03 -7.48 -24.50
N GLU A 309 -3.86 -7.54 -25.13
CA GLU A 309 -3.56 -6.85 -26.40
C GLU A 309 -4.52 -7.23 -27.50
N LYS A 310 -4.79 -8.53 -27.65
CA LYS A 310 -5.74 -9.02 -28.66
C LYS A 310 -7.12 -8.41 -28.42
N ALA A 311 -7.63 -8.49 -27.19
CA ALA A 311 -8.94 -7.92 -26.85
C ALA A 311 -8.96 -6.39 -27.06
N ALA A 312 -7.89 -5.68 -26.67
CA ALA A 312 -7.76 -4.25 -26.85
C ALA A 312 -7.79 -3.84 -28.34
N ARG A 313 -7.11 -4.60 -29.21
CA ARG A 313 -7.14 -4.40 -30.68
C ARG A 313 -8.54 -4.63 -31.25
N ASP A 314 -9.21 -5.70 -30.83
CA ASP A 314 -10.56 -6.01 -31.31
C ASP A 314 -11.55 -4.91 -30.90
N ILE A 315 -11.44 -4.37 -29.68
CA ILE A 315 -12.25 -3.25 -29.20
C ILE A 315 -11.89 -1.94 -29.94
N ALA A 316 -10.60 -1.68 -30.16
CA ALA A 316 -10.12 -0.48 -30.85
C ALA A 316 -10.51 -0.48 -32.35
N ALA A 317 -10.59 -1.64 -32.99
CA ALA A 317 -11.08 -1.75 -34.37
C ALA A 317 -12.54 -1.28 -34.56
N GLY A 318 -13.32 -1.24 -33.47
CA GLY A 318 -14.69 -0.74 -33.43
C GLY A 318 -14.84 0.78 -33.23
N GLY A 319 -13.71 1.55 -33.13
CA GLY A 319 -13.73 3.02 -33.01
C GLY A 319 -12.71 3.58 -32.01
N ASP A 320 -12.59 4.91 -31.96
CA ASP A 320 -11.62 5.77 -31.26
C ASP A 320 -11.33 5.44 -29.77
N VAL A 321 -10.62 4.36 -29.49
CA VAL A 321 -10.08 4.10 -28.14
C VAL A 321 -8.74 4.80 -28.02
N GLU A 322 -8.66 5.81 -27.16
CA GLU A 322 -7.44 6.60 -26.96
C GLU A 322 -6.80 6.37 -25.56
N PHE A 323 -7.55 5.85 -24.61
CA PHE A 323 -7.13 5.78 -23.22
C PHE A 323 -7.13 4.35 -22.65
N LEU A 324 -6.18 4.11 -21.75
CA LEU A 324 -6.08 2.90 -20.93
C LEU A 324 -6.10 3.29 -19.45
N VAL A 325 -7.01 2.68 -18.68
CA VAL A 325 -7.06 2.85 -17.23
C VAL A 325 -6.04 1.94 -16.57
N GLN A 326 -5.28 2.51 -15.66
CA GLN A 326 -4.30 1.79 -14.86
C GLN A 326 -4.50 2.07 -13.35
N GLY A 327 -4.49 1.02 -12.54
CA GLY A 327 -4.68 1.10 -11.10
C GLY A 327 -3.38 1.34 -10.32
N THR A 328 -2.50 2.25 -10.78
CA THR A 328 -1.26 2.64 -10.09
C THR A 328 -1.59 3.32 -8.77
N LEU A 329 -0.95 2.91 -7.68
CA LEU A 329 -1.11 3.48 -6.35
C LEU A 329 0.00 4.49 -6.01
N TYR A 330 -0.24 5.34 -5.01
CA TYR A 330 0.73 6.34 -4.57
C TYR A 330 2.07 5.74 -4.11
N PRO A 331 2.12 4.65 -3.33
CA PRO A 331 3.39 3.99 -3.01
C PRO A 331 4.20 3.55 -4.22
N ASP A 332 3.55 3.04 -5.29
CA ASP A 332 4.24 2.64 -6.53
C ASP A 332 4.93 3.84 -7.21
N VAL A 333 4.28 5.01 -7.14
CA VAL A 333 4.82 6.26 -7.69
C VAL A 333 6.05 6.73 -6.91
N VAL A 334 5.98 6.69 -5.58
CA VAL A 334 7.08 7.10 -4.70
C VAL A 334 8.29 6.17 -4.87
N GLU A 335 8.07 4.86 -4.88
CA GLU A 335 9.14 3.87 -5.07
C GLU A 335 9.83 3.98 -6.45
N SER A 336 9.09 4.38 -7.48
CA SER A 336 9.65 4.56 -8.83
C SER A 336 10.38 5.90 -9.05
N GLY A 337 10.55 6.70 -8.01
CA GLY A 337 11.35 7.94 -8.05
C GLY A 337 10.60 9.21 -8.46
N GLY A 338 9.26 9.21 -8.46
CA GLY A 338 8.44 10.45 -8.52
C GLY A 338 8.59 11.35 -9.74
N GLY A 339 9.33 10.95 -10.78
CA GLY A 339 9.62 11.79 -11.94
C GLY A 339 8.45 11.87 -12.93
N THR A 340 8.22 13.05 -13.48
CA THR A 340 7.29 13.36 -14.57
C THR A 340 7.70 12.82 -15.94
N GLY A 341 8.66 11.89 -16.00
CA GLY A 341 9.12 11.24 -17.23
C GLY A 341 8.93 9.73 -17.11
N THR A 342 8.54 9.08 -18.18
CA THR A 342 8.43 7.64 -18.42
C THR A 342 9.40 6.80 -17.54
N ALA A 343 9.14 6.78 -16.23
CA ALA A 343 9.92 5.99 -15.30
C ALA A 343 9.54 4.53 -15.49
N ASN A 344 10.52 3.65 -15.51
CA ASN A 344 10.36 2.21 -15.48
C ASN A 344 9.59 1.82 -14.21
N ILE A 345 8.26 1.95 -14.24
CA ILE A 345 7.38 1.34 -13.26
C ILE A 345 7.67 -0.15 -13.33
N LYS A 346 7.96 -0.76 -12.18
CA LYS A 346 8.28 -2.19 -12.07
C LYS A 346 7.39 -2.98 -13.04
N SER A 347 7.99 -3.64 -14.01
CA SER A 347 7.34 -4.32 -15.14
C SER A 347 6.35 -5.44 -14.74
N HIS A 348 6.16 -5.67 -13.43
CA HIS A 348 5.38 -6.77 -12.89
C HIS A 348 3.94 -6.43 -12.48
N HIS A 349 3.57 -5.13 -12.44
CA HIS A 349 2.24 -4.70 -12.02
C HIS A 349 1.47 -3.89 -13.08
N ASN A 350 2.09 -3.60 -14.21
CA ASN A 350 1.51 -2.72 -15.21
C ASN A 350 1.50 -3.36 -16.59
N VAL A 351 0.46 -3.06 -17.36
CA VAL A 351 0.34 -3.35 -18.81
C VAL A 351 1.38 -2.54 -19.61
N GLY A 352 2.53 -2.25 -19.03
CA GLY A 352 3.65 -1.52 -19.62
C GLY A 352 4.44 -2.28 -20.70
N GLY A 353 3.93 -3.45 -21.13
CA GLY A 353 4.46 -4.23 -22.25
C GLY A 353 3.58 -4.18 -23.49
N LEU A 354 2.64 -3.24 -23.59
CA LEU A 354 1.85 -3.08 -24.81
C LEU A 354 2.76 -2.65 -25.98
N PRO A 355 2.55 -3.20 -27.19
CA PRO A 355 3.31 -2.83 -28.37
C PRO A 355 3.19 -1.34 -28.69
N ASP A 356 4.25 -0.77 -29.28
CA ASP A 356 4.34 0.64 -29.66
C ASP A 356 3.25 1.11 -30.63
N ASP A 357 2.55 0.20 -31.29
CA ASP A 357 1.43 0.49 -32.18
C ASP A 357 0.09 0.72 -31.46
N LEU A 358 -0.03 0.27 -30.20
CA LEU A 358 -1.15 0.58 -29.30
C LEU A 358 -0.80 1.76 -28.38
N LYS A 359 -0.80 2.97 -28.92
CA LYS A 359 -0.45 4.21 -28.20
C LYS A 359 -1.64 4.73 -27.41
N PHE A 360 -1.94 4.08 -26.28
CA PHE A 360 -2.94 4.62 -25.36
C PHE A 360 -2.31 5.68 -24.44
N LYS A 361 -3.09 6.72 -24.15
CA LYS A 361 -2.82 7.64 -23.06
C LYS A 361 -3.28 6.99 -21.75
N LEU A 362 -2.49 7.09 -20.69
CA LEU A 362 -2.83 6.51 -19.40
C LEU A 362 -3.80 7.42 -18.62
N VAL A 363 -4.78 6.78 -17.97
CA VAL A 363 -5.64 7.38 -16.95
C VAL A 363 -5.41 6.61 -15.66
N GLU A 364 -4.83 7.27 -14.65
CA GLU A 364 -4.39 6.67 -13.40
C GLU A 364 -5.13 7.29 -12.20
N PRO A 365 -6.41 6.99 -12.00
CA PRO A 365 -7.25 7.67 -11.01
C PRO A 365 -6.87 7.37 -9.56
N LEU A 366 -6.00 6.37 -9.31
CA LEU A 366 -5.54 5.99 -7.97
C LEU A 366 -4.13 6.47 -7.65
N ARG A 367 -3.48 7.19 -8.57
CA ARG A 367 -2.06 7.57 -8.50
C ARG A 367 -1.68 8.36 -7.25
N THR A 368 -2.64 9.06 -6.67
CA THR A 368 -2.46 9.86 -5.45
C THR A 368 -2.93 9.15 -4.19
N LEU A 369 -3.45 7.92 -4.26
CA LEU A 369 -4.14 7.24 -3.17
C LEU A 369 -3.30 6.11 -2.56
N PHE A 370 -3.37 5.97 -1.24
CA PHE A 370 -2.95 4.76 -0.55
C PHE A 370 -4.00 3.66 -0.67
N LYS A 371 -3.62 2.42 -0.42
CA LYS A 371 -4.51 1.26 -0.61
C LYS A 371 -5.75 1.26 0.29
N ASP A 372 -5.63 1.75 1.50
CA ASP A 372 -6.76 1.93 2.42
C ASP A 372 -7.74 3.00 1.94
N GLU A 373 -7.23 4.12 1.38
CA GLU A 373 -8.06 5.16 0.76
C GLU A 373 -8.80 4.61 -0.48
N VAL A 374 -8.11 3.81 -1.31
CA VAL A 374 -8.73 3.14 -2.46
C VAL A 374 -9.91 2.27 -2.04
N ARG A 375 -9.77 1.51 -0.95
CA ARG A 375 -10.86 0.69 -0.41
C ARG A 375 -12.04 1.54 0.04
N GLN A 376 -11.79 2.63 0.75
CA GLN A 376 -12.86 3.54 1.19
C GLN A 376 -13.57 4.21 -0.01
N VAL A 377 -12.82 4.66 -1.01
CA VAL A 377 -13.38 5.20 -2.26
C VAL A 377 -14.22 4.13 -2.97
N GLY A 378 -13.77 2.88 -3.00
CA GLY A 378 -14.54 1.77 -3.58
C GLY A 378 -15.90 1.59 -2.91
N LEU A 379 -15.95 1.64 -1.58
CA LEU A 379 -17.22 1.57 -0.82
C LEU A 379 -18.11 2.78 -1.11
N GLU A 380 -17.55 3.98 -1.15
CA GLU A 380 -18.27 5.22 -1.47
C GLU A 380 -18.89 5.20 -2.87
N LEU A 381 -18.20 4.56 -3.82
CA LEU A 381 -18.70 4.35 -5.18
C LEU A 381 -19.74 3.20 -5.29
N GLY A 382 -20.02 2.50 -4.19
CA GLY A 382 -21.02 1.44 -4.12
C GLY A 382 -20.53 0.06 -4.54
N LEU A 383 -19.20 -0.16 -4.59
CA LEU A 383 -18.68 -1.50 -4.83
C LEU A 383 -19.00 -2.44 -3.64
N PRO A 384 -19.34 -3.70 -3.90
CA PRO A 384 -19.58 -4.70 -2.85
C PRO A 384 -18.37 -4.86 -1.92
N ALA A 385 -18.64 -5.00 -0.62
CA ALA A 385 -17.59 -5.18 0.39
C ALA A 385 -16.70 -6.41 0.10
N GLU A 386 -17.25 -7.46 -0.49
CA GLU A 386 -16.52 -8.66 -0.91
C GLU A 386 -15.47 -8.39 -2.00
N ILE A 387 -15.67 -7.39 -2.85
CA ILE A 387 -14.69 -6.94 -3.84
C ILE A 387 -13.65 -6.05 -3.17
N VAL A 388 -14.09 -5.06 -2.41
CA VAL A 388 -13.25 -4.03 -1.80
C VAL A 388 -12.29 -4.62 -0.75
N TRP A 389 -12.78 -5.55 0.05
CA TRP A 389 -12.01 -6.17 1.12
C TRP A 389 -11.41 -7.53 0.76
N ARG A 390 -11.42 -7.87 -0.51
CA ARG A 390 -10.73 -9.08 -0.96
C ARG A 390 -9.27 -9.05 -0.52
N GLN A 391 -8.83 -10.17 0.05
CA GLN A 391 -7.42 -10.34 0.39
C GLN A 391 -6.55 -10.20 -0.86
N PRO A 392 -5.34 -9.64 -0.76
CA PRO A 392 -4.41 -9.58 -1.87
C PRO A 392 -4.24 -10.95 -2.52
N PHE A 393 -4.16 -10.94 -3.85
CA PHE A 393 -3.93 -12.15 -4.64
C PHE A 393 -2.88 -11.84 -5.70
N PRO A 394 -1.87 -12.69 -5.86
CA PRO A 394 -0.78 -12.39 -6.77
C PRO A 394 -1.24 -12.42 -8.23
N GLY A 395 -0.63 -11.58 -9.08
CA GLY A 395 -0.93 -11.55 -10.52
C GLY A 395 -0.84 -12.92 -11.21
N PRO A 396 0.17 -13.77 -10.91
CA PRO A 396 0.25 -15.14 -11.44
C PRO A 396 -0.83 -16.10 -10.89
N GLY A 397 -1.67 -15.67 -9.96
CA GLY A 397 -2.75 -16.47 -9.42
C GLY A 397 -2.27 -17.70 -8.65
N LEU A 398 -3.04 -18.77 -8.74
CA LEU A 398 -2.71 -20.06 -8.13
C LEU A 398 -1.51 -20.76 -8.78
N GLY A 399 -1.05 -20.29 -9.95
CA GLY A 399 0.09 -20.89 -10.65
C GLY A 399 1.38 -20.93 -9.84
N ILE A 400 1.60 -19.92 -8.97
CA ILE A 400 2.75 -19.84 -8.05
C ILE A 400 2.46 -20.39 -6.65
N ARG A 401 1.33 -21.06 -6.47
CA ARG A 401 0.96 -21.79 -5.25
C ARG A 401 0.89 -23.30 -5.47
N ILE A 402 1.32 -23.77 -6.63
CA ILE A 402 1.54 -25.18 -6.94
C ILE A 402 3.04 -25.40 -7.07
N ILE A 403 3.67 -26.02 -6.07
CA ILE A 403 5.08 -26.38 -6.14
C ILE A 403 5.23 -27.57 -7.06
N GLY A 404 5.72 -27.30 -8.28
CA GLY A 404 5.79 -28.24 -9.39
C GLY A 404 5.03 -27.76 -10.61
N GLU A 405 4.74 -28.65 -11.56
CA GLU A 405 4.00 -28.34 -12.78
C GLU A 405 2.56 -27.93 -12.50
N VAL A 406 2.06 -26.92 -13.21
CA VAL A 406 0.67 -26.45 -13.12
C VAL A 406 -0.20 -27.24 -14.10
N THR A 407 -1.17 -28.01 -13.56
CA THR A 407 -2.14 -28.76 -14.36
C THR A 407 -3.56 -28.45 -13.92
N ALA A 408 -4.54 -28.69 -14.77
CA ALA A 408 -5.96 -28.50 -14.43
C ALA A 408 -6.36 -29.28 -13.15
N GLU A 409 -5.90 -30.53 -13.03
CA GLU A 409 -6.17 -31.37 -11.86
C GLU A 409 -5.57 -30.77 -10.57
N ARG A 410 -4.30 -30.35 -10.61
CA ARG A 410 -3.61 -29.72 -9.48
C ARG A 410 -4.25 -28.39 -9.07
N LEU A 411 -4.74 -27.63 -10.03
CA LEU A 411 -5.49 -26.40 -9.77
C LEU A 411 -6.81 -26.68 -9.06
N GLU A 412 -7.55 -27.71 -9.44
CA GLU A 412 -8.81 -28.07 -8.75
C GLU A 412 -8.56 -28.52 -7.30
N ILE A 413 -7.52 -29.32 -7.07
CA ILE A 413 -7.09 -29.69 -5.71
C ILE A 413 -6.81 -28.44 -4.85
N LEU A 414 -6.02 -27.51 -5.40
CA LEU A 414 -5.64 -26.30 -4.70
C LEU A 414 -6.83 -25.35 -4.50
N ARG A 415 -7.69 -25.17 -5.51
CA ARG A 415 -8.92 -24.35 -5.39
C ARG A 415 -9.83 -24.83 -4.28
N HIS A 416 -10.01 -26.15 -4.17
CA HIS A 416 -10.86 -26.74 -3.15
C HIS A 416 -10.27 -26.52 -1.76
N ALA A 417 -8.97 -26.76 -1.57
CA ALA A 417 -8.28 -26.51 -0.32
C ALA A 417 -8.29 -25.01 0.07
N ASP A 418 -8.05 -24.10 -0.90
CA ASP A 418 -8.11 -22.64 -0.67
C ASP A 418 -9.53 -22.18 -0.28
N LEU A 419 -10.56 -22.72 -0.92
CA LEU A 419 -11.95 -22.39 -0.59
C LEU A 419 -12.29 -22.81 0.85
N ILE A 420 -11.88 -24.01 1.28
CA ILE A 420 -12.10 -24.49 2.65
C ILE A 420 -11.39 -23.56 3.64
N ALA A 421 -10.10 -23.27 3.42
CA ALA A 421 -9.33 -22.41 4.32
C ALA A 421 -9.96 -21.02 4.46
N ARG A 422 -10.32 -20.38 3.35
CA ARG A 422 -10.97 -19.05 3.36
C ARG A 422 -12.35 -19.08 4.04
N THR A 423 -13.10 -20.14 3.85
CA THR A 423 -14.42 -20.28 4.46
C THR A 423 -14.33 -20.39 5.98
N GLU A 424 -13.42 -21.19 6.50
CA GLU A 424 -13.23 -21.35 7.95
C GLU A 424 -12.62 -20.10 8.60
N LEU A 425 -11.66 -19.42 7.95
CA LEU A 425 -11.11 -18.16 8.43
C LEU A 425 -12.20 -17.06 8.49
N LYS A 426 -13.06 -16.98 7.49
CA LYS A 426 -14.18 -16.04 7.47
C LYS A 426 -15.23 -16.37 8.56
N ALA A 427 -15.57 -17.65 8.72
CA ALA A 427 -16.49 -18.10 9.76
C ALA A 427 -15.97 -17.82 11.18
N ALA A 428 -14.66 -17.81 11.37
CA ALA A 428 -14.00 -17.44 12.62
C ALA A 428 -13.80 -15.92 12.80
N GLY A 429 -14.21 -15.08 11.84
CA GLY A 429 -14.03 -13.62 11.88
C GLY A 429 -12.60 -13.15 11.69
N LEU A 430 -11.71 -14.00 11.15
CA LEU A 430 -10.27 -13.72 10.99
C LEU A 430 -9.90 -13.16 9.61
N ASP A 431 -10.85 -13.08 8.70
CA ASP A 431 -10.64 -12.65 7.31
C ASP A 431 -10.22 -11.17 7.17
N ARG A 432 -10.41 -10.37 8.22
CA ARG A 432 -9.99 -8.97 8.29
C ARG A 432 -8.63 -8.77 8.96
N ASP A 433 -8.32 -9.59 9.96
CA ASP A 433 -7.09 -9.50 10.75
C ASP A 433 -5.91 -10.17 10.03
N ILE A 434 -6.19 -11.18 9.22
CA ILE A 434 -5.21 -11.88 8.40
C ILE A 434 -5.10 -11.14 7.05
N TRP A 435 -3.93 -10.53 6.81
CA TRP A 435 -3.64 -9.83 5.56
C TRP A 435 -3.85 -10.72 4.33
N GLN A 436 -3.29 -11.93 4.39
CA GLN A 436 -3.35 -12.93 3.35
C GLN A 436 -3.08 -14.31 3.94
N CYS A 437 -3.74 -15.34 3.41
CA CYS A 437 -3.46 -16.73 3.74
C CYS A 437 -3.20 -17.51 2.44
N PRO A 438 -1.98 -17.49 1.88
CA PRO A 438 -1.60 -18.40 0.82
C PRO A 438 -1.84 -19.85 1.24
N VAL A 439 -2.57 -20.59 0.42
CA VAL A 439 -2.71 -22.04 0.48
C VAL A 439 -1.88 -22.62 -0.65
N VAL A 440 -0.93 -23.49 -0.33
CA VAL A 440 0.09 -23.97 -1.28
C VAL A 440 0.01 -25.48 -1.41
N LEU A 441 -0.05 -25.97 -2.64
CA LEU A 441 0.00 -27.39 -2.94
C LEU A 441 1.44 -27.83 -3.20
N LEU A 442 1.97 -28.73 -2.36
CA LEU A 442 3.26 -29.37 -2.62
C LEU A 442 3.07 -30.55 -3.59
N ALA A 443 2.86 -30.23 -4.86
CA ALA A 443 2.42 -31.18 -5.88
C ALA A 443 3.46 -32.26 -6.21
N ASP A 444 4.74 -31.97 -6.05
CA ASP A 444 5.83 -32.90 -6.30
C ASP A 444 6.26 -33.67 -5.03
N VAL A 445 5.58 -33.43 -3.89
CA VAL A 445 5.80 -34.18 -2.65
C VAL A 445 4.71 -35.22 -2.45
N ARG A 446 5.13 -36.47 -2.16
CA ARG A 446 4.22 -37.56 -1.77
C ARG A 446 4.30 -37.79 -0.27
N SER A 447 3.19 -37.56 0.41
CA SER A 447 3.03 -37.83 1.83
C SER A 447 2.32 -39.19 2.04
N VAL A 448 2.79 -39.95 3.02
CA VAL A 448 2.14 -41.20 3.41
C VAL A 448 1.02 -40.86 4.39
N GLY A 449 -0.16 -41.39 4.16
CA GLY A 449 -1.32 -41.33 5.05
C GLY A 449 -1.92 -42.71 5.31
N VAL A 450 -2.82 -42.76 6.28
CA VAL A 450 -3.68 -43.91 6.54
C VAL A 450 -5.11 -43.41 6.51
N GLN A 451 -5.89 -43.89 5.57
CA GLN A 451 -7.32 -43.55 5.46
C GLN A 451 -8.10 -44.88 5.35
N GLY A 452 -8.94 -45.13 6.34
CA GLY A 452 -9.53 -46.45 6.52
C GLY A 452 -8.44 -47.48 6.91
N ASP A 453 -8.50 -48.68 6.35
CA ASP A 453 -7.59 -49.78 6.64
C ASP A 453 -6.35 -49.84 5.75
N GLY A 454 -6.13 -48.82 4.89
CA GLY A 454 -5.07 -48.82 3.87
C GLY A 454 -4.11 -47.65 3.97
N ARG A 455 -2.88 -47.85 3.45
CA ARG A 455 -1.94 -46.75 3.22
C ARG A 455 -2.43 -45.94 2.01
N THR A 456 -2.40 -44.62 2.15
CA THR A 456 -2.66 -43.67 1.07
C THR A 456 -1.41 -42.84 0.80
N TYR A 457 -1.31 -42.37 -0.45
CA TYR A 457 -0.25 -41.45 -0.87
C TYR A 457 -0.92 -40.22 -1.43
N GLY A 458 -0.79 -39.10 -0.73
CA GLY A 458 -1.39 -37.83 -1.12
C GLY A 458 -0.38 -36.71 -1.10
N HIS A 459 -0.84 -35.52 -1.41
CA HIS A 459 -0.05 -34.30 -1.38
C HIS A 459 -0.22 -33.57 -0.04
N PRO A 460 0.82 -32.90 0.48
CA PRO A 460 0.67 -31.93 1.55
C PRO A 460 0.11 -30.60 1.02
N ILE A 461 -0.73 -29.96 1.84
CA ILE A 461 -1.11 -28.57 1.71
C ILE A 461 -0.40 -27.76 2.79
N VAL A 462 0.15 -26.60 2.41
CA VAL A 462 0.70 -25.61 3.34
C VAL A 462 -0.29 -24.48 3.52
N LEU A 463 -0.54 -24.11 4.76
CA LEU A 463 -1.25 -22.90 5.15
C LEU A 463 -0.21 -21.84 5.57
N ARG A 464 -0.26 -20.65 4.98
CA ARG A 464 0.64 -19.53 5.32
C ARG A 464 -0.16 -18.27 5.68
N PRO A 465 -0.86 -18.26 6.83
CA PRO A 465 -1.54 -17.06 7.28
C PRO A 465 -0.52 -16.00 7.73
N VAL A 466 -0.58 -14.81 7.15
CA VAL A 466 0.32 -13.70 7.48
C VAL A 466 -0.45 -12.44 7.79
N SER A 467 0.08 -11.67 8.73
CA SER A 467 -0.34 -10.30 9.07
C SER A 467 0.72 -9.33 8.60
N SER A 468 0.30 -8.27 7.92
CA SER A 468 1.17 -7.21 7.40
C SER A 468 0.36 -5.92 7.25
N GLU A 469 1.04 -4.78 7.25
CA GLU A 469 0.40 -3.49 6.94
C GLU A 469 0.69 -3.07 5.49
N ASP A 470 1.88 -3.35 4.99
CA ASP A 470 2.41 -2.83 3.72
C ASP A 470 2.97 -3.92 2.78
N ALA A 471 2.92 -5.19 3.18
CA ALA A 471 3.53 -6.33 2.50
C ALA A 471 5.08 -6.29 2.42
N MET A 472 5.75 -5.26 2.92
CA MET A 472 7.23 -5.20 2.95
C MET A 472 7.78 -6.10 4.07
N THR A 473 7.15 -6.03 5.23
CA THR A 473 7.38 -6.95 6.35
C THR A 473 6.10 -7.70 6.67
N ALA A 474 6.20 -8.94 7.10
CA ALA A 474 5.06 -9.73 7.54
C ALA A 474 5.46 -10.70 8.65
N ASP A 475 4.55 -10.90 9.59
CA ASP A 475 4.67 -11.98 10.56
C ASP A 475 3.60 -13.03 10.30
N TRP A 476 3.84 -14.28 10.72
CA TRP A 476 2.80 -15.30 10.62
C TRP A 476 1.67 -15.01 11.61
N SER A 477 0.43 -15.16 11.17
CA SER A 477 -0.76 -14.93 12.01
C SER A 477 -1.00 -16.11 12.94
N ARG A 478 -1.27 -15.84 14.22
CA ARG A 478 -1.56 -16.86 15.24
C ARG A 478 -3.01 -17.28 15.14
N VAL A 479 -3.32 -18.11 14.16
CA VAL A 479 -4.66 -18.67 13.98
C VAL A 479 -4.96 -19.59 15.16
N PRO A 480 -6.15 -19.49 15.81
CA PRO A 480 -6.56 -20.39 16.88
C PRO A 480 -6.48 -21.87 16.47
N TYR A 481 -6.01 -22.72 17.36
CA TYR A 481 -5.81 -24.15 17.06
C TYR A 481 -7.10 -24.85 16.62
N GLU A 482 -8.24 -24.49 17.20
CA GLU A 482 -9.56 -25.02 16.83
C GLU A 482 -9.97 -24.65 15.39
N VAL A 483 -9.52 -23.52 14.87
CA VAL A 483 -9.73 -23.13 13.48
C VAL A 483 -8.80 -23.91 12.56
N LEU A 484 -7.52 -24.05 12.95
CA LEU A 484 -6.56 -24.88 12.21
C LEU A 484 -6.99 -26.35 12.15
N GLU A 485 -7.53 -26.90 13.25
CA GLU A 485 -8.08 -28.25 13.32
C GLU A 485 -9.24 -28.42 12.33
N LYS A 486 -10.19 -27.48 12.30
CA LYS A 486 -11.31 -27.50 11.35
C LYS A 486 -10.83 -27.45 9.91
N ILE A 487 -9.92 -26.53 9.58
CA ILE A 487 -9.36 -26.39 8.23
C ILE A 487 -8.66 -27.69 7.83
N SER A 488 -7.80 -28.23 8.69
CA SER A 488 -7.07 -29.47 8.42
C SER A 488 -8.00 -30.66 8.23
N THR A 489 -8.96 -30.83 9.12
CA THR A 489 -9.95 -31.92 9.07
C THR A 489 -10.81 -31.84 7.80
N ARG A 490 -11.29 -30.65 7.45
CA ARG A 490 -12.06 -30.46 6.23
C ARG A 490 -11.26 -30.74 4.97
N ILE A 491 -10.04 -30.16 4.87
CA ILE A 491 -9.18 -30.37 3.69
C ILE A 491 -8.89 -31.87 3.51
N THR A 492 -8.49 -32.59 4.55
CA THR A 492 -8.14 -34.01 4.43
C THR A 492 -9.35 -34.94 4.21
N ASN A 493 -10.56 -34.51 4.54
CA ASN A 493 -11.79 -35.26 4.31
C ASN A 493 -12.46 -34.95 2.98
N GLU A 494 -12.39 -33.70 2.53
CA GLU A 494 -13.11 -33.21 1.35
C GLU A 494 -12.24 -33.23 0.08
N VAL A 495 -10.89 -33.12 0.23
CA VAL A 495 -9.93 -33.13 -0.90
C VAL A 495 -9.15 -34.45 -0.89
N ARG A 496 -9.58 -35.41 -1.68
CA ARG A 496 -9.11 -36.82 -1.66
C ARG A 496 -7.61 -36.99 -1.91
N GLU A 497 -7.03 -36.11 -2.70
CA GLU A 497 -5.62 -36.12 -3.09
C GLU A 497 -4.71 -35.56 -1.99
N VAL A 498 -5.29 -35.01 -0.91
CA VAL A 498 -4.58 -34.39 0.20
C VAL A 498 -4.71 -35.25 1.46
N ASN A 499 -3.59 -35.59 2.07
CA ASN A 499 -3.56 -36.36 3.32
C ASN A 499 -2.79 -35.67 4.45
N ARG A 500 -2.32 -34.44 4.24
CA ARG A 500 -1.57 -33.68 5.23
C ARG A 500 -1.74 -32.18 5.05
N VAL A 501 -1.94 -31.48 6.18
CA VAL A 501 -1.92 -30.02 6.23
C VAL A 501 -0.78 -29.59 7.16
N VAL A 502 0.02 -28.60 6.76
CA VAL A 502 1.12 -28.02 7.52
C VAL A 502 0.94 -26.50 7.64
N LEU A 503 1.47 -25.91 8.71
CA LEU A 503 1.44 -24.48 8.94
C LEU A 503 2.85 -23.90 8.76
N ASP A 504 3.00 -22.87 7.92
CA ASP A 504 4.23 -22.12 7.78
C ASP A 504 4.25 -20.96 8.80
N VAL A 505 5.24 -20.99 9.68
CA VAL A 505 5.43 -20.03 10.79
C VAL A 505 6.61 -19.07 10.56
N THR A 506 7.01 -18.89 9.29
CA THR A 506 8.15 -18.05 8.93
C THR A 506 7.74 -16.60 8.74
N SER A 507 8.50 -15.66 9.32
CA SER A 507 8.30 -14.22 9.12
C SER A 507 8.91 -13.75 7.79
N LYS A 508 8.52 -12.59 7.32
CA LYS A 508 9.19 -11.88 6.21
C LYS A 508 9.88 -10.61 6.76
N PRO A 509 11.21 -10.43 6.63
CA PRO A 509 12.16 -11.48 6.22
C PRO A 509 12.29 -12.61 7.24
N PRO A 510 12.94 -13.76 6.97
CA PRO A 510 13.66 -14.10 5.73
C PRO A 510 12.78 -14.70 4.62
N GLY A 511 11.59 -15.19 4.93
CA GLY A 511 10.68 -15.71 3.91
C GLY A 511 9.99 -14.61 3.12
N THR A 512 9.40 -14.97 1.97
CA THR A 512 8.45 -14.11 1.24
C THR A 512 7.01 -14.43 1.66
N ILE A 513 6.01 -13.65 1.24
CA ILE A 513 4.61 -13.97 1.51
C ILE A 513 4.18 -15.16 0.65
N GLU A 514 4.41 -15.11 -0.66
CA GLU A 514 4.21 -16.25 -1.56
C GLU A 514 5.39 -17.22 -1.45
N TRP A 515 5.17 -18.49 -1.75
CA TRP A 515 6.21 -19.53 -1.69
C TRP A 515 7.05 -19.60 -2.97
N GLU A 516 6.44 -19.32 -4.14
CA GLU A 516 7.10 -19.18 -5.44
C GLU A 516 7.00 -17.76 -5.99
#